data_3d3ac53c5df8f9abc2227191bdea6953
#
_entry.id   3d3ac53c5df8f9abc2227191bdea6953
#
_cell.length_a   1.000
_cell.length_b   1.000
_cell.length_c   1.000
_cell.angle_alpha   90.00
_cell.angle_beta   90.00
_cell.angle_gamma   90.00
#
_symmetry.space_group_name_H-M   'P 1'
#
loop_
_entity.id
_entity.type
_entity.pdbx_description
1 polymer ?
#
loop_
_entity_poly.entity_id
_entity_poly.type
_entity_poly.pdbx_seq_one_letter_code
_entity_poly.pdbx_strand_id
1 'polypeptide(L)'
;MSDRIAAVEAYQNGIVKGDDEGVAGYLADDVVVETNFGRAEGVAAALALLHEPRTAGLLAAGPQWSAPAERGNTVTVTAELPPTAPFSGVEFVFTFGGQKITRVEQQTLPAAPLTPVELRLTDEIKSTVNGALDNQTPMMIAYSDNDGEIHLSFRGSIQAHSDDQLAVWARDPGGGLPRHVPASPKVTLFYHDPKTRTTYTFYGRAWIADDPATRAVIFENSHPREQQMDFRRRGVAIVIDLDRLEGRGPSGRILMLRR
;
A
#
# COMPACT_ATOMS: atom_id res chain seq x y z
N MET A 1 38.27 -11.38 -8.70
CA MET A 1 36.84 -11.12 -8.94
C MET A 1 36.62 -11.53 -10.39
N SER A 2 35.59 -12.35 -10.70
CA SER A 2 35.37 -12.72 -12.09
C SER A 2 34.88 -11.50 -12.89
N ASP A 3 35.21 -11.42 -14.19
CA ASP A 3 34.74 -10.32 -15.06
C ASP A 3 33.22 -10.22 -15.10
N ARG A 4 32.52 -11.34 -14.87
CA ARG A 4 31.05 -11.39 -14.78
C ARG A 4 30.50 -10.71 -13.52
N ILE A 5 31.18 -10.87 -12.39
CA ILE A 5 30.80 -10.17 -11.15
C ILE A 5 30.97 -8.67 -11.34
N ALA A 6 32.05 -8.22 -11.97
CA ALA A 6 32.27 -6.80 -12.30
C ALA A 6 31.15 -6.24 -13.19
N ALA A 7 30.69 -7.03 -14.18
CA ALA A 7 29.56 -6.63 -15.03
C ALA A 7 28.24 -6.48 -14.25
N VAL A 8 27.97 -7.38 -13.29
CA VAL A 8 26.78 -7.29 -12.41
C VAL A 8 26.85 -6.08 -11.50
N GLU A 9 28.02 -5.81 -10.90
CA GLU A 9 28.22 -4.61 -10.07
C GLU A 9 28.06 -3.31 -10.88
N ALA A 10 28.53 -3.27 -12.13
CA ALA A 10 28.29 -2.15 -13.03
C ALA A 10 26.79 -1.96 -13.30
N TYR A 11 26.06 -3.04 -13.55
CA TYR A 11 24.62 -3.00 -13.74
C TYR A 11 23.87 -2.48 -12.50
N GLN A 12 24.25 -2.94 -11.30
CA GLN A 12 23.71 -2.43 -10.02
C GLN A 12 23.98 -0.93 -9.84
N ASN A 13 25.21 -0.49 -10.16
CA ASN A 13 25.57 0.91 -10.12
C ASN A 13 24.79 1.76 -11.13
N GLY A 14 24.55 1.23 -12.33
CA GLY A 14 23.73 1.87 -13.36
C GLY A 14 22.30 2.15 -12.86
N ILE A 15 21.67 1.16 -12.24
CA ILE A 15 20.34 1.33 -11.65
C ILE A 15 20.33 2.39 -10.54
N VAL A 16 21.32 2.35 -9.63
CA VAL A 16 21.33 3.20 -8.43
C VAL A 16 21.83 4.62 -8.73
N LYS A 17 22.79 4.76 -9.64
CA LYS A 17 23.48 6.04 -9.91
C LYS A 17 23.15 6.66 -11.26
N GLY A 18 22.46 5.94 -12.15
CA GLY A 18 22.21 6.39 -13.52
C GLY A 18 23.45 6.35 -14.43
N ASP A 19 24.39 5.42 -14.18
CA ASP A 19 25.60 5.25 -14.98
C ASP A 19 25.34 4.33 -16.20
N ASP A 20 24.69 4.88 -17.21
CA ASP A 20 24.31 4.13 -18.43
C ASP A 20 25.54 3.73 -19.26
N GLU A 21 26.57 4.58 -19.34
CA GLU A 21 27.78 4.30 -20.10
C GLU A 21 28.55 3.13 -19.48
N GLY A 22 28.65 3.10 -18.15
CA GLY A 22 29.25 1.98 -17.42
C GLY A 22 28.53 0.67 -17.64
N VAL A 23 27.19 0.69 -17.67
CA VAL A 23 26.36 -0.50 -17.93
C VAL A 23 26.49 -0.97 -19.38
N ALA A 24 26.34 -0.04 -20.35
CA ALA A 24 26.32 -0.36 -21.77
C ALA A 24 27.55 -1.17 -22.20
N GLY A 25 28.71 -0.88 -21.61
CA GLY A 25 29.97 -1.59 -21.89
C GLY A 25 29.91 -3.10 -21.60
N TYR A 26 29.02 -3.56 -20.74
CA TYR A 26 28.86 -4.96 -20.38
C TYR A 26 27.70 -5.68 -21.07
N LEU A 27 26.79 -4.95 -21.72
CA LEU A 27 25.66 -5.54 -22.43
C LEU A 27 26.07 -6.07 -23.82
N ALA A 28 25.47 -7.15 -24.26
CA ALA A 28 25.51 -7.58 -25.66
C ALA A 28 24.62 -6.70 -26.52
N ASP A 29 24.91 -6.56 -27.81
CA ASP A 29 24.12 -5.69 -28.72
C ASP A 29 22.64 -6.13 -28.82
N ASP A 30 22.39 -7.41 -28.69
CA ASP A 30 21.09 -8.10 -28.73
C ASP A 30 20.56 -8.47 -27.33
N VAL A 31 21.07 -7.82 -26.28
CA VAL A 31 20.65 -8.12 -24.90
C VAL A 31 19.13 -8.07 -24.73
N VAL A 32 18.59 -9.03 -24.00
CA VAL A 32 17.17 -9.08 -23.61
C VAL A 32 17.05 -8.80 -22.13
N VAL A 33 16.22 -7.81 -21.76
CA VAL A 33 15.87 -7.52 -20.37
C VAL A 33 14.38 -7.79 -20.17
N GLU A 34 14.06 -8.64 -19.23
CA GLU A 34 12.69 -8.97 -18.83
C GLU A 34 12.46 -8.57 -17.38
N THR A 35 11.40 -7.81 -17.13
CA THR A 35 10.99 -7.37 -15.81
C THR A 35 9.51 -7.67 -15.60
N ASN A 36 9.02 -7.55 -14.37
CA ASN A 36 7.58 -7.63 -14.10
C ASN A 36 6.76 -6.54 -14.84
N PHE A 37 7.41 -5.53 -15.41
CA PHE A 37 6.75 -4.37 -16.02
C PHE A 37 6.94 -4.28 -17.54
N GLY A 38 7.80 -5.13 -18.12
CA GLY A 38 8.01 -5.12 -19.55
C GLY A 38 9.23 -5.93 -19.99
N ARG A 39 9.40 -5.99 -21.30
CA ARG A 39 10.54 -6.62 -21.98
C ARG A 39 11.17 -5.62 -22.94
N ALA A 40 12.48 -5.61 -22.98
CA ALA A 40 13.26 -4.78 -23.89
C ALA A 40 14.32 -5.65 -24.60
N GLU A 41 14.68 -5.28 -25.84
CA GLU A 41 15.70 -5.96 -26.63
C GLU A 41 16.64 -4.93 -27.23
N GLY A 42 17.94 -5.18 -27.14
CA GLY A 42 19.00 -4.26 -27.50
C GLY A 42 19.34 -3.25 -26.41
N VAL A 43 20.59 -2.71 -26.49
CA VAL A 43 21.20 -1.90 -25.41
C VAL A 43 20.36 -0.66 -25.08
N ALA A 44 19.94 0.12 -26.06
CA ALA A 44 19.20 1.37 -25.82
C ALA A 44 17.84 1.11 -25.14
N ALA A 45 17.10 0.08 -25.56
CA ALA A 45 15.83 -0.27 -24.96
C ALA A 45 16.00 -0.86 -23.56
N ALA A 46 17.05 -1.65 -23.33
CA ALA A 46 17.42 -2.19 -22.02
C ALA A 46 17.71 -1.07 -21.01
N LEU A 47 18.50 -0.07 -21.38
CA LEU A 47 18.79 1.08 -20.53
C LEU A 47 17.53 1.91 -20.25
N ALA A 48 16.69 2.15 -21.24
CA ALA A 48 15.42 2.84 -21.03
C ALA A 48 14.51 2.10 -20.03
N LEU A 49 14.49 0.74 -20.06
CA LEU A 49 13.71 -0.06 -19.11
C LEU A 49 14.28 0.01 -17.68
N LEU A 50 15.59 0.20 -17.50
CA LEU A 50 16.21 0.43 -16.17
C LEU A 50 15.68 1.70 -15.50
N HIS A 51 15.41 2.73 -16.29
CA HIS A 51 14.89 4.03 -15.80
C HIS A 51 13.36 4.10 -15.77
N GLU A 52 12.66 3.00 -16.14
CA GLU A 52 11.22 2.97 -16.02
C GLU A 52 10.82 3.23 -14.55
N PRO A 53 9.91 4.20 -14.28
CA PRO A 53 9.63 4.66 -12.91
C PRO A 53 9.23 3.58 -11.91
N ARG A 54 8.62 2.48 -12.37
CA ARG A 54 8.22 1.36 -11.51
C ARG A 54 9.43 0.53 -11.09
N THR A 55 10.36 0.27 -12.01
CA THR A 55 11.62 -0.43 -11.74
C THR A 55 12.49 0.43 -10.83
N ALA A 56 12.74 1.67 -11.18
CA ALA A 56 13.49 2.62 -10.38
C ALA A 56 12.86 2.84 -8.99
N GLY A 57 11.53 2.94 -8.92
CA GLY A 57 10.80 3.13 -7.67
C GLY A 57 10.87 1.93 -6.70
N LEU A 58 11.01 0.70 -7.21
CA LEU A 58 11.25 -0.47 -6.35
C LEU A 58 12.62 -0.40 -5.66
N LEU A 59 13.61 0.13 -6.34
CA LEU A 59 15.01 0.17 -5.89
C LEU A 59 15.39 1.51 -5.21
N ALA A 60 14.54 2.53 -5.31
CA ALA A 60 14.78 3.83 -4.65
C ALA A 60 14.79 3.75 -3.11
N ALA A 61 14.29 2.66 -2.53
CA ALA A 61 14.29 2.44 -1.09
C ALA A 61 15.66 2.06 -0.50
N GLY A 62 16.74 2.05 -1.33
CA GLY A 62 18.06 1.67 -0.88
C GLY A 62 18.18 0.20 -0.50
N PRO A 63 18.06 -0.72 -1.46
CA PRO A 63 18.11 -2.15 -1.18
C PRO A 63 19.47 -2.58 -0.65
N GLN A 64 19.49 -3.63 0.16
CA GLN A 64 20.69 -4.37 0.47
C GLN A 64 20.92 -5.44 -0.59
N TRP A 65 22.06 -5.39 -1.28
CA TRP A 65 22.37 -6.37 -2.31
C TRP A 65 23.02 -7.62 -1.70
N SER A 66 22.52 -8.79 -2.09
CA SER A 66 23.18 -10.05 -1.76
C SER A 66 24.54 -10.15 -2.48
N ALA A 67 25.41 -11.01 -1.98
CA ALA A 67 26.62 -11.38 -2.73
C ALA A 67 26.20 -12.06 -4.05
N PRO A 68 26.89 -11.75 -5.18
CA PRO A 68 26.62 -12.43 -6.45
C PRO A 68 26.90 -13.93 -6.36
N ALA A 69 25.93 -14.75 -6.80
CA ALA A 69 26.03 -16.20 -6.88
C ALA A 69 26.23 -16.63 -8.32
N GLU A 70 27.42 -17.09 -8.69
CA GLU A 70 27.76 -17.55 -10.04
C GLU A 70 27.49 -19.06 -10.19
N ARG A 71 26.76 -19.45 -11.25
CA ARG A 71 26.51 -20.84 -11.64
C ARG A 71 26.56 -20.99 -13.15
N GLY A 72 27.60 -21.65 -13.66
CA GLY A 72 27.79 -21.85 -15.12
C GLY A 72 27.93 -20.50 -15.82
N ASN A 73 27.00 -20.17 -16.69
CA ASN A 73 26.96 -18.89 -17.42
C ASN A 73 25.97 -17.88 -16.82
N THR A 74 25.46 -18.12 -15.63
CA THR A 74 24.55 -17.20 -14.95
C THR A 74 25.14 -16.63 -13.67
N VAL A 75 24.76 -15.40 -13.32
CA VAL A 75 24.99 -14.78 -12.01
C VAL A 75 23.66 -14.29 -11.47
N THR A 76 23.36 -14.65 -10.23
CA THR A 76 22.14 -14.23 -9.54
C THR A 76 22.49 -13.28 -8.40
N VAL A 77 21.75 -12.19 -8.27
CA VAL A 77 21.80 -11.28 -7.11
C VAL A 77 20.39 -10.92 -6.68
N THR A 78 20.23 -10.65 -5.41
CA THR A 78 18.96 -10.18 -4.85
C THR A 78 19.15 -8.79 -4.24
N ALA A 79 18.27 -7.87 -4.60
CA ALA A 79 18.09 -6.60 -3.93
C ALA A 79 17.07 -6.80 -2.82
N GLU A 80 17.50 -6.95 -1.57
CA GLU A 80 16.62 -7.08 -0.42
C GLU A 80 16.02 -5.71 -0.08
N LEU A 81 14.71 -5.66 0.00
CA LEU A 81 13.96 -4.44 0.30
C LEU A 81 13.58 -4.38 1.79
N PRO A 82 13.43 -3.16 2.34
CA PRO A 82 12.98 -3.00 3.73
C PRO A 82 11.66 -3.74 3.99
N PRO A 83 11.39 -4.21 5.22
CA PRO A 83 10.12 -4.87 5.59
C PRO A 83 8.88 -4.03 5.28
N THR A 84 9.05 -2.72 5.18
CA THR A 84 8.00 -1.74 4.81
C THR A 84 7.65 -1.76 3.33
N ALA A 85 8.47 -2.36 2.47
CA ALA A 85 8.22 -2.45 1.04
C ALA A 85 7.09 -3.46 0.72
N PRO A 86 6.43 -3.31 -0.46
CA PRO A 86 5.36 -4.23 -0.89
C PRO A 86 5.87 -5.63 -1.26
N PHE A 87 7.18 -5.78 -1.44
CA PHE A 87 7.89 -7.01 -1.80
C PHE A 87 9.06 -7.19 -0.83
N SER A 88 9.52 -8.44 -0.62
CA SER A 88 10.71 -8.70 0.19
C SER A 88 12.01 -8.38 -0.54
N GLY A 89 11.98 -8.35 -1.86
CA GLY A 89 13.15 -8.07 -2.68
C GLY A 89 12.84 -8.13 -4.17
N VAL A 90 13.91 -7.95 -4.93
CA VAL A 90 13.94 -8.14 -6.39
C VAL A 90 15.12 -9.05 -6.71
N GLU A 91 14.86 -10.18 -7.33
CA GLU A 91 15.89 -11.08 -7.83
C GLU A 91 16.25 -10.71 -9.27
N PHE A 92 17.54 -10.70 -9.55
CA PHE A 92 18.09 -10.51 -10.89
C PHE A 92 18.90 -11.75 -11.27
N VAL A 93 18.60 -12.32 -12.43
CA VAL A 93 19.36 -13.40 -13.04
C VAL A 93 19.99 -12.87 -14.31
N PHE A 94 21.32 -12.82 -14.34
CA PHE A 94 22.12 -12.39 -15.48
C PHE A 94 22.64 -13.61 -16.22
N THR A 95 22.34 -13.72 -17.50
CA THR A 95 22.91 -14.75 -18.38
C THR A 95 24.01 -14.15 -19.26
N PHE A 96 25.12 -14.85 -19.38
CA PHE A 96 26.30 -14.38 -20.08
C PHE A 96 26.60 -15.18 -21.36
N GLY A 97 26.92 -14.46 -22.45
CA GLY A 97 27.57 -14.96 -23.64
C GLY A 97 29.03 -14.48 -23.64
N GLY A 98 29.96 -15.31 -23.17
CA GLY A 98 31.34 -14.88 -22.90
C GLY A 98 31.39 -13.95 -21.71
N GLN A 99 31.87 -12.71 -21.95
CA GLN A 99 31.96 -11.66 -20.92
C GLN A 99 30.79 -10.65 -20.96
N LYS A 100 29.90 -10.76 -21.97
CA LYS A 100 28.76 -9.86 -22.14
C LYS A 100 27.50 -10.44 -21.53
N ILE A 101 26.67 -9.58 -20.95
CA ILE A 101 25.30 -9.94 -20.49
C ILE A 101 24.40 -10.03 -21.72
N THR A 102 23.88 -11.21 -22.01
CA THR A 102 22.94 -11.45 -23.11
C THR A 102 21.48 -11.42 -22.66
N ARG A 103 21.23 -11.65 -21.35
CA ARG A 103 19.88 -11.61 -20.78
C ARG A 103 19.92 -11.18 -19.33
N VAL A 104 18.93 -10.39 -18.95
CA VAL A 104 18.62 -10.05 -17.56
C VAL A 104 17.15 -10.37 -17.29
N GLU A 105 16.91 -11.20 -16.32
CA GLU A 105 15.55 -11.47 -15.79
C GLU A 105 15.42 -10.85 -14.42
N GLN A 106 14.41 -10.01 -14.24
CA GLN A 106 14.11 -9.33 -12.99
C GLN A 106 12.76 -9.77 -12.47
N GLN A 107 12.73 -10.32 -11.27
CA GLN A 107 11.51 -10.80 -10.63
C GLN A 107 11.36 -10.22 -9.23
N THR A 108 10.16 -9.69 -8.91
CA THR A 108 9.82 -9.28 -7.54
C THR A 108 9.57 -10.51 -6.67
N LEU A 109 10.14 -10.51 -5.47
CA LEU A 109 9.94 -11.57 -4.48
C LEU A 109 8.75 -11.21 -3.58
N PRO A 110 7.85 -12.17 -3.29
CA PRO A 110 6.73 -11.94 -2.40
C PRO A 110 7.18 -11.39 -1.07
N ALA A 111 6.44 -10.42 -0.55
CA ALA A 111 6.72 -9.90 0.80
C ALA A 111 6.49 -10.98 1.86
N ALA A 112 7.34 -10.99 2.88
CA ALA A 112 7.15 -11.87 4.03
C ALA A 112 5.77 -11.64 4.68
N PRO A 113 5.10 -12.68 5.20
CA PRO A 113 3.90 -12.52 6.00
C PRO A 113 4.15 -11.57 7.16
N LEU A 114 3.19 -10.70 7.45
CA LEU A 114 3.28 -9.82 8.61
C LEU A 114 2.92 -10.61 9.89
N THR A 115 3.70 -10.39 10.94
CA THR A 115 3.29 -10.78 12.28
C THR A 115 2.26 -9.77 12.78
N PRO A 116 1.04 -10.19 13.14
CA PRO A 116 0.03 -9.28 13.66
C PRO A 116 0.50 -8.63 14.97
N VAL A 117 0.29 -7.31 15.07
CA VAL A 117 0.45 -6.58 16.33
C VAL A 117 -0.92 -6.28 16.95
N GLU A 118 -0.93 -5.87 18.22
CA GLU A 118 -2.16 -5.45 18.89
C GLU A 118 -2.78 -4.24 18.18
N LEU A 119 -4.11 -4.27 17.97
CA LEU A 119 -4.83 -3.21 17.29
C LEU A 119 -4.82 -1.94 18.16
N ARG A 120 -4.13 -0.94 17.64
CA ARG A 120 -4.11 0.41 18.20
C ARG A 120 -3.83 1.42 17.08
N LEU A 121 -4.77 2.29 16.82
CA LEU A 121 -4.62 3.35 15.82
C LEU A 121 -3.51 4.30 16.24
N THR A 122 -2.43 4.33 15.45
CA THR A 122 -1.33 5.29 15.62
C THR A 122 -1.78 6.70 15.24
N ASP A 123 -1.02 7.70 15.65
CA ASP A 123 -1.30 9.10 15.28
C ASP A 123 -1.26 9.30 13.75
N GLU A 124 -0.39 8.58 13.04
CA GLU A 124 -0.34 8.56 11.57
C GLU A 124 -1.67 8.09 10.98
N ILE A 125 -2.21 6.96 11.47
CA ILE A 125 -3.46 6.40 10.99
C ILE A 125 -4.64 7.32 11.32
N LYS A 126 -4.69 7.83 12.56
CA LYS A 126 -5.73 8.78 12.99
C LYS A 126 -5.71 10.05 12.14
N SER A 127 -4.53 10.62 11.90
CA SER A 127 -4.35 11.80 11.04
C SER A 127 -4.79 11.52 9.60
N THR A 128 -4.46 10.36 9.07
CA THR A 128 -4.86 9.93 7.72
C THR A 128 -6.39 9.83 7.60
N VAL A 129 -7.04 9.18 8.57
CA VAL A 129 -8.50 9.02 8.59
C VAL A 129 -9.19 10.38 8.72
N ASN A 130 -8.76 11.21 9.67
CA ASN A 130 -9.39 12.50 9.93
C ASN A 130 -9.17 13.50 8.80
N GLY A 131 -8.04 13.44 8.10
CA GLY A 131 -7.72 14.28 6.94
C GLY A 131 -8.27 13.79 5.62
N ALA A 132 -8.95 12.65 5.57
CA ALA A 132 -9.34 11.99 4.32
C ALA A 132 -10.19 12.89 3.40
N LEU A 133 -11.15 13.64 3.95
CA LEU A 133 -12.01 14.51 3.15
C LEU A 133 -11.26 15.74 2.63
N ASP A 134 -10.41 16.36 3.46
CA ASP A 134 -9.58 17.50 3.05
C ASP A 134 -8.59 17.13 1.94
N ASN A 135 -8.03 15.94 2.01
CA ASN A 135 -7.11 15.40 1.03
C ASN A 135 -7.80 14.90 -0.25
N GLN A 136 -9.14 15.04 -0.35
CA GLN A 136 -9.94 14.55 -1.48
C GLN A 136 -9.87 13.02 -1.66
N THR A 137 -9.63 12.30 -0.59
CA THR A 137 -9.58 10.83 -0.53
C THR A 137 -10.65 10.30 0.45
N PRO A 138 -11.94 10.63 0.25
CA PRO A 138 -12.99 10.23 1.19
C PRO A 138 -13.02 8.71 1.34
N MET A 139 -13.20 8.26 2.58
CA MET A 139 -13.27 6.83 2.87
C MET A 139 -14.56 6.20 2.36
N MET A 140 -14.48 4.92 2.03
CA MET A 140 -15.65 4.10 1.74
C MET A 140 -16.01 3.24 2.93
N ILE A 141 -17.31 2.95 3.08
CA ILE A 141 -17.83 1.94 4.00
C ILE A 141 -18.66 0.92 3.23
N ALA A 142 -18.42 -0.35 3.52
CA ALA A 142 -19.22 -1.47 3.07
C ALA A 142 -19.95 -2.11 4.25
N TYR A 143 -21.22 -2.49 4.05
CA TYR A 143 -22.04 -3.24 4.99
C TYR A 143 -22.98 -4.17 4.21
N SER A 144 -23.50 -5.21 4.84
CA SER A 144 -24.54 -6.05 4.25
C SER A 144 -25.92 -5.65 4.80
N ASP A 145 -26.93 -5.75 3.96
CA ASP A 145 -28.32 -5.69 4.41
C ASP A 145 -28.81 -7.03 4.94
N ASN A 146 -30.11 -7.10 5.25
CA ASN A 146 -30.74 -8.30 5.82
C ASN A 146 -30.85 -9.46 4.81
N ASP A 147 -30.79 -9.16 3.52
CA ASP A 147 -30.84 -10.14 2.42
C ASP A 147 -29.44 -10.60 2.01
N GLY A 148 -28.39 -10.02 2.62
CA GLY A 148 -26.99 -10.34 2.37
C GLY A 148 -26.38 -9.55 1.20
N GLU A 149 -27.09 -8.59 0.62
CA GLU A 149 -26.52 -7.71 -0.39
C GLU A 149 -25.48 -6.75 0.22
N ILE A 150 -24.39 -6.56 -0.49
CA ILE A 150 -23.31 -5.66 -0.08
C ILE A 150 -23.56 -4.25 -0.61
N HIS A 151 -23.65 -3.32 0.30
CA HIS A 151 -23.75 -1.90 -0.01
C HIS A 151 -22.41 -1.21 0.20
N LEU A 152 -22.01 -0.36 -0.75
CA LEU A 152 -20.77 0.41 -0.70
C LEU A 152 -21.09 1.89 -0.92
N SER A 153 -20.53 2.75 -0.08
CA SER A 153 -20.73 4.20 -0.23
C SER A 153 -19.56 5.01 0.34
N PHE A 154 -19.30 6.16 -0.24
CA PHE A 154 -18.39 7.15 0.33
C PHE A 154 -19.00 7.82 1.56
N ARG A 155 -18.15 8.08 2.57
CA ARG A 155 -18.52 8.79 3.79
C ARG A 155 -17.46 9.84 4.14
N GLY A 156 -17.87 11.09 4.07
CA GLY A 156 -16.99 12.22 4.44
C GLY A 156 -16.87 12.44 5.95
N SER A 157 -17.77 11.83 6.74
CA SER A 157 -17.81 12.02 8.20
C SER A 157 -17.08 10.91 8.99
N ILE A 158 -16.39 9.98 8.32
CA ILE A 158 -15.58 8.97 9.02
C ILE A 158 -14.43 9.66 9.73
N GLN A 159 -14.22 9.29 11.00
CA GLN A 159 -13.21 9.86 11.88
C GLN A 159 -12.65 8.80 12.84
N ALA A 160 -11.44 9.02 13.35
CA ALA A 160 -10.92 8.27 14.47
C ALA A 160 -11.64 8.71 15.76
N HIS A 161 -12.17 7.76 16.51
CA HIS A 161 -12.93 8.03 17.74
C HIS A 161 -12.12 7.72 19.01
N SER A 162 -11.40 6.61 18.98
CA SER A 162 -10.49 6.21 20.06
C SER A 162 -9.24 5.54 19.48
N ASP A 163 -8.47 4.83 20.32
CA ASP A 163 -7.31 4.07 19.88
C ASP A 163 -7.69 2.81 19.10
N ASP A 164 -8.93 2.35 19.19
CA ASP A 164 -9.41 1.11 18.59
C ASP A 164 -10.81 1.23 17.97
N GLN A 165 -11.29 2.46 17.80
CA GLN A 165 -12.60 2.77 17.25
C GLN A 165 -12.54 3.84 16.17
N LEU A 166 -13.38 3.68 15.15
CA LEU A 166 -13.76 4.74 14.24
C LEU A 166 -15.20 5.16 14.52
N ALA A 167 -15.59 6.32 14.01
CA ALA A 167 -16.98 6.75 14.06
C ALA A 167 -17.40 7.41 12.74
N VAL A 168 -18.70 7.45 12.52
CA VAL A 168 -19.31 8.12 11.38
C VAL A 168 -20.60 8.81 11.80
N TRP A 169 -20.82 10.05 11.32
CA TRP A 169 -22.10 10.73 11.41
C TRP A 169 -22.94 10.39 10.19
N ALA A 170 -24.02 9.63 10.38
CA ALA A 170 -24.97 9.30 9.32
C ALA A 170 -26.12 10.32 9.32
N ARG A 171 -26.14 11.23 8.34
CA ARG A 171 -27.11 12.34 8.25
C ARG A 171 -28.57 11.90 8.11
N ASP A 172 -28.78 10.78 7.46
CA ASP A 172 -30.12 10.18 7.29
C ASP A 172 -30.32 9.01 8.26
N PRO A 173 -31.11 9.20 9.33
CA PRO A 173 -31.42 8.10 10.27
C PRO A 173 -32.14 6.92 9.63
N GLY A 174 -32.90 7.15 8.54
CA GLY A 174 -33.59 6.12 7.79
C GLY A 174 -32.75 5.50 6.66
N GLY A 175 -31.53 5.97 6.50
CA GLY A 175 -30.61 5.48 5.46
C GLY A 175 -30.20 4.03 5.66
N GLY A 176 -29.61 3.42 4.64
CA GLY A 176 -29.24 1.99 4.65
C GLY A 176 -28.35 1.63 5.83
N LEU A 177 -27.23 2.33 6.05
CA LEU A 177 -26.30 2.01 7.13
C LEU A 177 -26.94 2.03 8.52
N PRO A 178 -27.61 3.10 8.99
CA PRO A 178 -28.27 3.09 10.30
C PRO A 178 -29.35 2.02 10.44
N ARG A 179 -30.06 1.72 9.35
CA ARG A 179 -31.15 0.73 9.35
C ARG A 179 -30.63 -0.71 9.52
N HIS A 180 -29.50 -1.04 8.89
CA HIS A 180 -29.02 -2.42 8.85
C HIS A 180 -28.01 -2.75 9.97
N VAL A 181 -27.27 -1.76 10.49
CA VAL A 181 -26.29 -1.96 11.57
C VAL A 181 -26.83 -2.75 12.77
N PRO A 182 -28.05 -2.53 13.28
CA PRO A 182 -28.55 -3.29 14.44
C PRO A 182 -28.69 -4.80 14.19
N ALA A 183 -28.99 -5.20 12.96
CA ALA A 183 -29.15 -6.62 12.60
C ALA A 183 -27.89 -7.22 11.96
N SER A 184 -27.11 -6.39 11.24
CA SER A 184 -25.90 -6.79 10.53
C SER A 184 -24.73 -5.83 10.88
N PRO A 185 -24.12 -6.00 12.05
CA PRO A 185 -23.16 -5.02 12.56
C PRO A 185 -21.79 -5.03 11.86
N LYS A 186 -21.45 -6.09 11.12
CA LYS A 186 -20.16 -6.18 10.46
C LYS A 186 -20.03 -5.15 9.34
N VAL A 187 -18.95 -4.36 9.41
CA VAL A 187 -18.62 -3.35 8.39
C VAL A 187 -17.16 -3.45 7.99
N THR A 188 -16.88 -3.02 6.78
CA THR A 188 -15.52 -2.83 6.29
C THR A 188 -15.38 -1.40 5.80
N LEU A 189 -14.30 -0.72 6.25
CA LEU A 189 -13.99 0.62 5.77
C LEU A 189 -12.70 0.56 4.96
N PHE A 190 -12.64 1.40 3.94
CA PHE A 190 -11.50 1.42 3.03
C PHE A 190 -11.04 2.85 2.80
N TYR A 191 -9.72 3.05 2.95
CA TYR A 191 -9.01 4.27 2.62
C TYR A 191 -8.00 3.98 1.51
N HIS A 192 -7.93 4.86 0.50
CA HIS A 192 -6.92 4.80 -0.53
C HIS A 192 -6.50 6.20 -0.96
N ASP A 193 -5.19 6.46 -0.90
CA ASP A 193 -4.57 7.65 -1.47
C ASP A 193 -3.53 7.21 -2.53
N PRO A 194 -3.81 7.42 -3.82
CA PRO A 194 -2.89 7.05 -4.89
C PRO A 194 -1.61 7.89 -4.92
N LYS A 195 -1.62 9.11 -4.35
CA LYS A 195 -0.44 9.99 -4.33
C LYS A 195 0.62 9.49 -3.37
N THR A 196 0.20 9.11 -2.16
CA THR A 196 1.09 8.57 -1.12
C THR A 196 1.19 7.05 -1.18
N ARG A 197 0.39 6.39 -2.04
CA ARG A 197 0.25 4.93 -2.12
C ARG A 197 -0.18 4.32 -0.78
N THR A 198 -0.90 5.08 0.03
CA THR A 198 -1.46 4.63 1.30
C THR A 198 -2.76 3.89 1.07
N THR A 199 -2.91 2.73 1.69
CA THR A 199 -4.14 1.93 1.64
C THR A 199 -4.37 1.29 2.99
N TYR A 200 -5.55 1.51 3.56
CA TYR A 200 -5.97 0.88 4.81
C TYR A 200 -7.33 0.23 4.65
N THR A 201 -7.46 -0.99 5.16
CA THR A 201 -8.73 -1.70 5.27
C THR A 201 -9.00 -1.96 6.75
N PHE A 202 -10.08 -1.40 7.25
CA PHE A 202 -10.54 -1.55 8.63
C PHE A 202 -11.72 -2.49 8.64
N TYR A 203 -11.69 -3.50 9.48
CA TYR A 203 -12.79 -4.45 9.71
C TYR A 203 -13.29 -4.28 11.13
N GLY A 204 -14.59 -4.20 11.31
CA GLY A 204 -15.14 -4.01 12.64
C GLY A 204 -16.63 -4.24 12.73
N ARG A 205 -17.16 -3.91 13.90
CA ARG A 205 -18.59 -4.00 14.22
C ARG A 205 -19.12 -2.62 14.56
N ALA A 206 -20.11 -2.19 13.81
CA ALA A 206 -20.78 -0.92 13.98
C ALA A 206 -21.96 -1.05 14.96
N TRP A 207 -22.20 0.00 15.70
CA TRP A 207 -23.37 0.15 16.55
C TRP A 207 -23.80 1.61 16.62
N ILE A 208 -25.10 1.86 16.89
CA ILE A 208 -25.64 3.22 17.00
C ILE A 208 -25.41 3.72 18.42
N ALA A 209 -24.73 4.87 18.54
CA ALA A 209 -24.53 5.53 19.82
C ALA A 209 -25.74 6.41 20.15
N ASP A 210 -26.53 6.00 21.14
CA ASP A 210 -27.74 6.71 21.54
C ASP A 210 -27.49 7.75 22.66
N ASP A 211 -26.36 7.64 23.37
CA ASP A 211 -26.06 8.60 24.42
C ASP A 211 -25.69 9.99 23.87
N PRO A 212 -26.23 11.07 24.48
CA PRO A 212 -26.07 12.42 23.97
C PRO A 212 -24.63 12.92 23.95
N ALA A 213 -23.76 12.46 24.87
CA ALA A 213 -22.38 12.91 24.97
C ALA A 213 -21.54 12.37 23.80
N THR A 214 -21.61 11.06 23.55
CA THR A 214 -20.93 10.43 22.40
C THR A 214 -21.44 10.99 21.08
N ARG A 215 -22.76 11.19 20.95
CA ARG A 215 -23.33 11.82 19.74
C ARG A 215 -22.78 13.24 19.51
N ALA A 216 -22.70 14.03 20.56
CA ALA A 216 -22.17 15.40 20.47
C ALA A 216 -20.69 15.37 20.02
N VAL A 217 -19.86 14.54 20.65
CA VAL A 217 -18.44 14.41 20.32
C VAL A 217 -18.24 13.98 18.86
N ILE A 218 -18.99 12.97 18.39
CA ILE A 218 -18.90 12.48 17.01
C ILE A 218 -19.35 13.57 16.02
N PHE A 219 -20.41 14.31 16.30
CA PHE A 219 -20.84 15.39 15.44
C PHE A 219 -19.80 16.53 15.39
N GLU A 220 -19.30 16.96 16.54
CA GLU A 220 -18.36 18.08 16.66
C GLU A 220 -16.99 17.78 16.05
N ASN A 221 -16.55 16.51 16.07
CA ASN A 221 -15.33 16.08 15.42
C ASN A 221 -15.51 15.73 13.93
N SER A 222 -16.74 15.73 13.42
CA SER A 222 -16.98 15.52 12.00
C SER A 222 -16.49 16.71 11.18
N HIS A 223 -16.09 16.46 9.93
CA HIS A 223 -15.62 17.52 9.04
C HIS A 223 -16.65 18.68 8.93
N PRO A 224 -16.23 19.96 8.92
CA PRO A 224 -17.14 21.11 8.90
C PRO A 224 -18.20 21.08 7.79
N ARG A 225 -17.86 20.55 6.60
CA ARG A 225 -18.83 20.36 5.51
C ARG A 225 -19.96 19.40 5.89
N GLU A 226 -19.66 18.33 6.61
CA GLU A 226 -20.65 17.35 7.07
C GLU A 226 -21.56 17.96 8.15
N GLN A 227 -20.99 18.76 9.04
CA GLN A 227 -21.75 19.50 10.05
C GLN A 227 -22.72 20.51 9.42
N GLN A 228 -22.28 21.25 8.40
CA GLN A 228 -23.12 22.20 7.66
C GLN A 228 -24.29 21.51 6.95
N MET A 229 -24.10 20.32 6.42
CA MET A 229 -25.13 19.53 5.75
C MET A 229 -26.20 19.00 6.72
N ASP A 230 -25.90 18.91 8.00
CA ASP A 230 -26.86 18.52 9.06
C ASP A 230 -26.76 19.46 10.27
N PHE A 231 -26.85 20.76 10.03
CA PHE A 231 -26.78 21.80 11.10
C PHE A 231 -27.82 21.60 12.20
N ARG A 232 -28.89 20.86 11.92
CA ARG A 232 -29.95 20.53 12.93
C ARG A 232 -29.62 19.28 13.74
N ARG A 233 -28.49 18.61 13.46
CA ARG A 233 -28.02 17.39 14.15
C ARG A 233 -29.05 16.27 14.19
N ARG A 234 -29.80 16.06 13.08
CA ARG A 234 -30.87 15.04 12.99
C ARG A 234 -30.32 13.65 12.69
N GLY A 235 -29.11 13.54 12.21
CA GLY A 235 -28.43 12.30 11.93
C GLY A 235 -28.19 11.44 13.17
N VAL A 236 -27.57 10.31 12.99
CA VAL A 236 -27.18 9.38 14.05
C VAL A 236 -25.67 9.20 14.08
N ALA A 237 -25.14 9.04 15.28
CA ALA A 237 -23.75 8.65 15.49
C ALA A 237 -23.63 7.14 15.43
N ILE A 238 -22.71 6.64 14.65
CA ILE A 238 -22.38 5.22 14.55
C ILE A 238 -20.93 5.07 14.96
N VAL A 239 -20.68 4.22 15.96
CA VAL A 239 -19.34 3.84 16.41
C VAL A 239 -19.00 2.48 15.81
N ILE A 240 -17.74 2.29 15.47
CA ILE A 240 -17.23 1.07 14.85
C ILE A 240 -16.07 0.55 15.70
N ASP A 241 -16.33 -0.52 16.45
CA ASP A 241 -15.30 -1.26 17.18
C ASP A 241 -14.47 -2.04 16.18
N LEU A 242 -13.17 -1.74 16.07
CA LEU A 242 -12.31 -2.39 15.11
C LEU A 242 -11.84 -3.75 15.60
N ASP A 243 -11.94 -4.76 14.77
CA ASP A 243 -11.44 -6.12 15.01
C ASP A 243 -10.08 -6.34 14.35
N ARG A 244 -9.88 -5.73 13.16
CA ARG A 244 -8.68 -5.85 12.34
C ARG A 244 -8.44 -4.59 11.52
N LEU A 245 -7.16 -4.26 11.38
CA LEU A 245 -6.67 -3.26 10.43
C LEU A 245 -5.52 -3.88 9.64
N GLU A 246 -5.59 -3.78 8.33
CA GLU A 246 -4.51 -4.17 7.45
C GLU A 246 -4.29 -3.14 6.36
N GLY A 247 -3.06 -3.07 5.87
CA GLY A 247 -2.76 -2.14 4.79
C GLY A 247 -1.29 -1.74 4.72
N ARG A 248 -1.10 -0.57 4.15
CA ARG A 248 0.20 0.06 3.97
C ARG A 248 0.06 1.57 4.08
N GLY A 249 0.90 2.18 4.89
CA GLY A 249 1.05 3.63 5.03
C GLY A 249 2.49 4.09 4.84
N PRO A 250 2.79 5.35 5.15
CA PRO A 250 4.15 5.89 5.13
C PRO A 250 5.14 5.07 5.96
N SER A 251 4.72 4.60 7.13
CA SER A 251 5.53 3.73 8.01
C SER A 251 5.61 2.28 7.54
N GLY A 252 4.97 1.93 6.41
CA GLY A 252 5.04 0.62 5.78
C GLY A 252 3.78 -0.21 5.90
N ARG A 253 3.96 -1.54 5.73
CA ARG A 253 2.88 -2.53 5.81
C ARG A 253 2.49 -2.77 7.25
N ILE A 254 1.20 -2.88 7.49
CA ILE A 254 0.64 -3.12 8.83
C ILE A 254 -0.39 -4.25 8.80
N LEU A 255 -0.45 -5.01 9.90
CA LEU A 255 -1.51 -5.93 10.24
C LEU A 255 -1.73 -5.85 11.76
N MET A 256 -2.87 -5.33 12.17
CA MET A 256 -3.25 -5.19 13.56
C MET A 256 -4.51 -6.00 13.84
N LEU A 257 -4.53 -6.70 14.95
CA LEU A 257 -5.68 -7.50 15.39
C LEU A 257 -6.08 -7.11 16.81
N ARG A 258 -7.39 -7.05 17.06
CA ARG A 258 -7.91 -6.97 18.44
C ARG A 258 -7.58 -8.28 19.14
N ARG A 259 -7.01 -8.21 20.33
CA ARG A 259 -6.75 -9.35 21.22
C ARG A 259 -7.92 -9.61 22.16
#